data_af6646bcd7b4159224b2ad6c55386a3b
#
_entry.id   af6646bcd7b4159224b2ad6c55386a3b
#
_cell.length_a   1.000
_cell.length_b   1.000
_cell.length_c   1.000
_cell.angle_alpha   90.00
_cell.angle_beta   90.00
_cell.angle_gamma   90.00
#
_symmetry.space_group_name_H-M   'P 1'
#
loop_
_entity.id
_entity.type
_entity.pdbx_description
1 polymer ?
#
loop_
_entity_poly.entity_id
_entity_poly.type
_entity_poly.pdbx_seq_one_letter_code
_entity_poly.pdbx_strand_id
1 'polypeptide(L)'
;MKKVFRILLYLAAFLVVLAVSFAGFIQFRGIPKYPVDKVNLQVQADSAMVAHGAKLASVQCIVCHRGSDGKVSGRPLSELPPDFGKVYSANITQSKTNGIGQWTDGDIYTLLRTGVKPDGQFLPNYMPKFPHMSE
;
A
#
# COMPACT_ATOMS: atom_id res chain seq x y z
N MET A 1 -9.71 21.48 49.57
CA MET A 1 -9.86 21.91 48.17
C MET A 1 -8.52 22.06 47.42
N LYS A 2 -7.53 22.84 47.96
CA LYS A 2 -6.23 23.08 47.26
C LYS A 2 -5.43 21.78 46.97
N LYS A 3 -5.43 20.79 47.87
CA LYS A 3 -4.70 19.51 47.66
C LYS A 3 -5.31 18.68 46.56
N VAL A 4 -6.63 18.56 46.52
CA VAL A 4 -7.37 17.80 45.46
C VAL A 4 -7.12 18.45 44.09
N PHE A 5 -7.18 19.78 44.00
CA PHE A 5 -6.90 20.51 42.77
C PHE A 5 -5.49 20.26 42.25
N ARG A 6 -4.46 20.25 43.12
CA ARG A 6 -3.08 19.92 42.73
C ARG A 6 -2.95 18.48 42.21
N ILE A 7 -3.59 17.52 42.87
CA ILE A 7 -3.59 16.11 42.42
C ILE A 7 -4.21 16.00 41.02
N LEU A 8 -5.35 16.65 40.80
CA LEU A 8 -6.01 16.66 39.47
C LEU A 8 -5.12 17.30 38.42
N LEU A 9 -4.42 18.38 38.75
CA LEU A 9 -3.50 19.06 37.84
C LEU A 9 -2.30 18.17 37.47
N TYR A 10 -1.71 17.47 38.43
CA TYR A 10 -0.63 16.51 38.17
C TYR A 10 -1.11 15.31 37.31
N LEU A 11 -2.32 14.81 37.58
CA LEU A 11 -2.92 13.75 36.78
C LEU A 11 -3.14 14.21 35.34
N ALA A 12 -3.69 15.39 35.13
CA ALA A 12 -3.88 15.97 33.82
C ALA A 12 -2.56 16.16 33.08
N ALA A 13 -1.55 16.71 33.72
CA ALA A 13 -0.21 16.87 33.16
C ALA A 13 0.41 15.51 32.77
N PHE A 14 0.28 14.50 33.62
CA PHE A 14 0.73 13.14 33.33
C PHE A 14 0.05 12.54 32.09
N LEU A 15 -1.28 12.68 31.97
CA LEU A 15 -2.04 12.21 30.81
C LEU A 15 -1.60 12.92 29.51
N VAL A 16 -1.33 14.24 29.57
CA VAL A 16 -0.82 14.99 28.42
C VAL A 16 0.55 14.46 28.01
N VAL A 17 1.46 14.24 28.97
CA VAL A 17 2.80 13.70 28.68
C VAL A 17 2.69 12.31 28.04
N LEU A 18 1.81 11.44 28.53
CA LEU A 18 1.56 10.12 27.95
C LEU A 18 1.04 10.24 26.51
N ALA A 19 0.08 11.12 26.26
CA ALA A 19 -0.49 11.31 24.93
C ALA A 19 0.56 11.83 23.93
N VAL A 20 1.36 12.81 24.33
CA VAL A 20 2.44 13.36 23.49
C VAL A 20 3.53 12.31 23.24
N SER A 21 3.91 11.55 24.26
CA SER A 21 4.91 10.47 24.13
C SER A 21 4.41 9.37 23.18
N PHE A 22 3.14 9.00 23.30
CA PHE A 22 2.52 8.00 22.43
C PHE A 22 2.42 8.48 20.97
N ALA A 23 1.99 9.73 20.76
CA ALA A 23 1.97 10.33 19.42
C ALA A 23 3.37 10.40 18.80
N GLY A 24 4.37 10.82 19.59
CA GLY A 24 5.77 10.81 19.18
C GLY A 24 6.25 9.40 18.81
N PHE A 25 5.96 8.41 19.65
CA PHE A 25 6.32 7.02 19.37
C PHE A 25 5.76 6.52 18.03
N ILE A 26 4.47 6.78 17.76
CA ILE A 26 3.82 6.40 16.48
C ILE A 26 4.52 7.11 15.31
N GLN A 27 4.77 8.41 15.44
CA GLN A 27 5.42 9.22 14.41
C GLN A 27 6.84 8.73 14.07
N PHE A 28 7.62 8.37 15.07
CA PHE A 28 9.00 7.89 14.89
C PHE A 28 9.07 6.43 14.43
N ARG A 29 8.13 5.59 14.84
CA ARG A 29 8.10 4.19 14.44
C ARG A 29 7.82 4.03 12.94
N GLY A 30 7.03 4.92 12.35
CA GLY A 30 6.63 4.87 10.95
C GLY A 30 5.77 3.65 10.62
N ILE A 31 5.62 3.38 9.31
CA ILE A 31 4.86 2.22 8.81
C ILE A 31 5.72 0.97 8.96
N PRO A 32 5.21 -0.12 9.56
CA PRO A 32 5.93 -1.38 9.67
C PRO A 32 6.34 -1.91 8.29
N LYS A 33 7.57 -2.40 8.19
CA LYS A 33 8.08 -3.08 7.00
C LYS A 33 8.18 -4.57 7.25
N TYR A 34 7.84 -5.34 6.24
CA TYR A 34 7.90 -6.80 6.26
C TYR A 34 9.10 -7.29 5.45
N PRO A 35 9.70 -8.43 5.80
CA PRO A 35 10.71 -9.04 4.97
C PRO A 35 10.15 -9.39 3.60
N VAL A 36 10.95 -9.16 2.57
CA VAL A 36 10.57 -9.44 1.17
C VAL A 36 11.43 -10.60 0.68
N ASP A 37 10.78 -11.73 0.38
CA ASP A 37 11.45 -12.83 -0.31
C ASP A 37 11.65 -12.45 -1.78
N LYS A 38 12.90 -12.30 -2.18
CA LYS A 38 13.24 -11.98 -3.57
C LYS A 38 13.07 -13.22 -4.43
N VAL A 39 12.09 -13.21 -5.30
CA VAL A 39 11.87 -14.25 -6.30
C VAL A 39 12.62 -13.86 -7.57
N ASN A 40 13.52 -14.73 -8.02
CA ASN A 40 14.21 -14.53 -9.29
C ASN A 40 13.36 -15.12 -10.43
N LEU A 41 12.35 -14.35 -10.82
CA LEU A 41 11.46 -14.69 -11.91
C LEU A 41 11.75 -13.78 -13.11
N GLN A 42 11.87 -14.39 -14.29
CA GLN A 42 11.93 -13.68 -15.57
C GLN A 42 10.92 -14.32 -16.52
N VAL A 43 9.92 -13.56 -16.89
CA VAL A 43 8.84 -14.03 -17.77
C VAL A 43 9.26 -13.85 -19.23
N GLN A 44 9.34 -14.97 -19.96
CA GLN A 44 9.52 -14.96 -21.42
C GLN A 44 8.13 -14.92 -22.07
N ALA A 45 7.57 -13.72 -22.20
CA ALA A 45 6.22 -13.54 -22.69
C ALA A 45 6.13 -13.67 -24.22
N ASP A 46 5.26 -14.53 -24.70
CA ASP A 46 4.83 -14.57 -26.08
C ASP A 46 3.55 -13.73 -26.30
N SER A 47 3.12 -13.63 -27.55
CA SER A 47 1.93 -12.84 -27.92
C SER A 47 0.64 -13.38 -27.29
N ALA A 48 0.52 -14.69 -27.07
CA ALA A 48 -0.65 -15.32 -26.47
C ALA A 48 -0.71 -15.01 -24.98
N MET A 49 0.42 -15.09 -24.27
CA MET A 49 0.54 -14.71 -22.86
C MET A 49 0.21 -13.23 -22.65
N VAL A 50 0.72 -12.35 -23.52
CA VAL A 50 0.42 -10.91 -23.46
C VAL A 50 -1.07 -10.65 -23.66
N ALA A 51 -1.70 -11.31 -24.63
CA ALA A 51 -3.14 -11.18 -24.90
C ALA A 51 -3.99 -11.70 -23.73
N HIS A 52 -3.59 -12.81 -23.11
CA HIS A 52 -4.26 -13.36 -21.92
C HIS A 52 -4.08 -12.43 -20.71
N GLY A 53 -2.86 -11.97 -20.46
CA GLY A 53 -2.55 -11.01 -19.40
C GLY A 53 -3.34 -9.69 -19.54
N ALA A 54 -3.50 -9.19 -20.76
CA ALA A 54 -4.32 -8.01 -21.04
C ALA A 54 -5.79 -8.21 -20.65
N LYS A 55 -6.37 -9.41 -20.93
CA LYS A 55 -7.73 -9.75 -20.49
C LYS A 55 -7.84 -9.79 -18.96
N LEU A 56 -6.91 -10.44 -18.27
CA LEU A 56 -6.89 -10.48 -16.81
C LEU A 56 -6.76 -9.07 -16.22
N ALA A 57 -5.83 -8.27 -16.74
CA ALA A 57 -5.64 -6.91 -16.29
C ALA A 57 -6.89 -6.04 -16.51
N SER A 58 -7.64 -6.25 -17.58
CA SER A 58 -8.85 -5.48 -17.90
C SER A 58 -9.96 -5.64 -16.85
N VAL A 59 -10.07 -6.82 -16.23
CA VAL A 59 -11.12 -7.10 -15.23
C VAL A 59 -10.65 -6.94 -13.79
N GLN A 60 -9.34 -6.99 -13.53
CA GLN A 60 -8.80 -6.97 -12.17
C GLN A 60 -8.04 -5.68 -11.83
N CYS A 61 -7.17 -5.22 -12.72
CA CYS A 61 -6.27 -4.11 -12.43
C CYS A 61 -6.85 -2.77 -12.88
N ILE A 62 -7.36 -2.71 -14.12
CA ILE A 62 -7.80 -1.48 -14.78
C ILE A 62 -8.97 -0.83 -14.02
N VAL A 63 -9.84 -1.60 -13.40
CA VAL A 63 -11.00 -1.10 -12.61
C VAL A 63 -10.57 -0.08 -11.57
N CYS A 64 -9.44 -0.30 -10.90
CA CYS A 64 -8.92 0.61 -9.87
C CYS A 64 -7.79 1.51 -10.38
N HIS A 65 -6.94 1.02 -11.30
CA HIS A 65 -5.70 1.69 -11.66
C HIS A 65 -5.78 2.60 -12.90
N ARG A 66 -6.90 2.60 -13.65
CA ARG A 66 -7.05 3.47 -14.82
C ARG A 66 -7.24 4.92 -14.40
N GLY A 67 -6.28 5.76 -14.75
CA GLY A 67 -6.35 7.20 -14.58
C GLY A 67 -7.22 7.90 -15.64
N SER A 68 -7.44 9.20 -15.47
CA SER A 68 -8.18 10.04 -16.43
C SER A 68 -7.49 10.18 -17.80
N ASP A 69 -6.19 9.88 -17.85
CA ASP A 69 -5.39 9.82 -19.08
C ASP A 69 -5.56 8.51 -19.87
N GLY A 70 -6.45 7.62 -19.41
CA GLY A 70 -6.70 6.31 -20.01
C GLY A 70 -5.60 5.26 -19.76
N LYS A 71 -4.50 5.63 -19.11
CA LYS A 71 -3.41 4.72 -18.71
C LYS A 71 -3.65 4.17 -17.32
N VAL A 72 -2.83 3.23 -16.88
CA VAL A 72 -2.85 2.70 -15.52
C VAL A 72 -2.03 3.57 -14.56
N SER A 73 -2.26 4.87 -14.65
CA SER A 73 -1.55 5.92 -13.90
C SER A 73 -2.08 6.14 -12.48
N GLY A 74 -3.15 5.43 -12.11
CA GLY A 74 -3.82 5.56 -10.82
C GLY A 74 -4.93 6.61 -10.82
N ARG A 75 -5.83 6.52 -9.83
CA ARG A 75 -6.95 7.45 -9.64
C ARG A 75 -7.36 7.53 -8.18
N PRO A 76 -8.13 8.56 -7.77
CA PRO A 76 -8.79 8.55 -6.48
C PRO A 76 -9.81 7.42 -6.42
N LEU A 77 -9.86 6.71 -5.28
CA LEU A 77 -10.82 5.63 -5.00
C LEU A 77 -11.97 6.20 -4.17
N SER A 78 -12.85 6.95 -4.83
CA SER A 78 -14.01 7.62 -4.20
C SER A 78 -15.08 6.65 -3.71
N GLU A 79 -15.03 5.39 -4.13
CA GLU A 79 -15.90 4.30 -3.69
C GLU A 79 -15.56 3.77 -2.29
N LEU A 80 -14.40 4.13 -1.74
CA LEU A 80 -14.03 3.76 -0.39
C LEU A 80 -14.68 4.72 0.63
N PRO A 81 -15.01 4.21 1.85
CA PRO A 81 -15.57 5.04 2.90
C PRO A 81 -14.67 6.23 3.25
N PRO A 82 -15.23 7.42 3.48
CA PRO A 82 -14.46 8.63 3.78
C PRO A 82 -13.66 8.56 5.08
N ASP A 83 -13.98 7.62 5.97
CA ASP A 83 -13.24 7.35 7.21
C ASP A 83 -11.80 6.93 6.97
N PHE A 84 -11.49 6.37 5.79
CA PHE A 84 -10.12 6.07 5.36
C PHE A 84 -9.35 7.29 4.81
N GLY A 85 -9.99 8.46 4.78
CA GLY A 85 -9.44 9.65 4.14
C GLY A 85 -9.44 9.54 2.61
N LYS A 86 -8.57 10.32 1.96
CA LYS A 86 -8.43 10.30 0.49
C LYS A 86 -7.47 9.20 0.07
N VAL A 87 -8.02 8.11 -0.46
CA VAL A 87 -7.24 6.97 -0.95
C VAL A 87 -7.07 7.06 -2.46
N TYR A 88 -5.87 6.74 -2.93
CA TYR A 88 -5.53 6.71 -4.36
C TYR A 88 -4.96 5.34 -4.72
N SER A 89 -5.33 4.81 -5.87
CA SER A 89 -4.63 3.68 -6.47
C SER A 89 -3.27 4.13 -7.02
N ALA A 90 -2.27 3.28 -6.91
CA ALA A 90 -0.92 3.60 -7.35
C ALA A 90 -0.83 3.63 -8.89
N ASN A 91 0.16 4.38 -9.39
CA ASN A 91 0.57 4.32 -10.79
C ASN A 91 1.33 2.99 -11.02
N ILE A 92 0.78 2.14 -11.88
CA ILE A 92 1.38 0.85 -12.28
C ILE A 92 1.84 0.86 -13.74
N THR A 93 2.11 2.03 -14.31
CA THR A 93 2.74 2.15 -15.63
C THR A 93 4.22 1.78 -15.59
N GLN A 94 4.82 1.60 -16.77
CA GLN A 94 6.28 1.36 -16.94
C GLN A 94 7.14 2.62 -16.69
N SER A 95 6.60 3.67 -16.11
CA SER A 95 7.39 4.84 -15.71
C SER A 95 8.39 4.45 -14.63
N LYS A 96 9.67 4.75 -14.87
CA LYS A 96 10.75 4.46 -13.92
C LYS A 96 10.73 5.39 -12.70
N THR A 97 10.14 6.57 -12.83
CA THR A 97 10.11 7.58 -11.77
C THR A 97 8.80 7.56 -10.97
N ASN A 98 7.67 7.36 -11.64
CA ASN A 98 6.34 7.50 -11.03
C ASN A 98 5.52 6.20 -11.02
N GLY A 99 6.01 5.14 -11.69
CA GLY A 99 5.34 3.84 -11.79
C GLY A 99 6.21 2.69 -11.29
N ILE A 100 5.95 1.51 -11.84
CA ILE A 100 6.65 0.26 -11.48
C ILE A 100 7.71 -0.15 -12.51
N GLY A 101 8.16 0.76 -13.40
CA GLY A 101 9.10 0.45 -14.47
C GLY A 101 10.53 0.09 -14.02
N GLN A 102 10.83 0.14 -12.72
CA GLN A 102 12.07 -0.36 -12.13
C GLN A 102 11.90 -1.71 -11.41
N TRP A 103 10.68 -2.22 -11.32
CA TRP A 103 10.39 -3.47 -10.66
C TRP A 103 10.71 -4.65 -11.58
N THR A 104 11.19 -5.72 -10.99
CA THR A 104 11.36 -7.00 -11.67
C THR A 104 10.05 -7.76 -11.76
N ASP A 105 9.98 -8.77 -12.63
CA ASP A 105 8.82 -9.68 -12.68
C ASP A 105 8.59 -10.35 -11.33
N GLY A 106 9.68 -10.73 -10.63
CA GLY A 106 9.63 -11.29 -9.29
C GLY A 106 9.07 -10.33 -8.24
N ASP A 107 9.33 -9.02 -8.35
CA ASP A 107 8.76 -8.02 -7.46
C ASP A 107 7.24 -7.91 -7.64
N ILE A 108 6.78 -7.91 -8.90
CA ILE A 108 5.36 -7.86 -9.25
C ILE A 108 4.66 -9.14 -8.76
N TYR A 109 5.25 -10.30 -9.02
CA TYR A 109 4.76 -11.60 -8.56
C TYR A 109 4.62 -11.66 -7.03
N THR A 110 5.68 -11.27 -6.31
CA THR A 110 5.66 -11.23 -4.85
C THR A 110 4.57 -10.30 -4.33
N LEU A 111 4.46 -9.10 -4.89
CA LEU A 111 3.41 -8.15 -4.50
C LEU A 111 2.01 -8.73 -4.69
N LEU A 112 1.73 -9.34 -5.85
CA LEU A 112 0.41 -9.88 -6.16
C LEU A 112 0.04 -11.06 -5.27
N ARG A 113 0.99 -11.88 -4.86
CA ARG A 113 0.75 -13.01 -3.96
C ARG A 113 0.66 -12.64 -2.50
N THR A 114 1.58 -11.81 -2.02
CA THR A 114 1.76 -11.54 -0.59
C THR A 114 1.18 -10.20 -0.16
N GLY A 115 1.05 -9.25 -1.08
CA GLY A 115 0.70 -7.87 -0.79
C GLY A 115 1.87 -7.04 -0.27
N VAL A 116 3.11 -7.55 -0.32
CA VAL A 116 4.31 -6.84 0.14
C VAL A 116 5.04 -6.23 -1.04
N LYS A 117 5.27 -4.93 -1.00
CA LYS A 117 6.05 -4.21 -2.01
C LYS A 117 7.56 -4.48 -1.88
N PRO A 118 8.37 -4.18 -2.92
CA PRO A 118 9.83 -4.34 -2.85
C PRO A 118 10.51 -3.58 -1.70
N ASP A 119 9.89 -2.49 -1.22
CA ASP A 119 10.36 -1.70 -0.08
C ASP A 119 9.91 -2.23 1.30
N GLY A 120 9.21 -3.36 1.32
CA GLY A 120 8.70 -4.01 2.52
C GLY A 120 7.35 -3.48 3.02
N GLN A 121 6.77 -2.48 2.37
CA GLN A 121 5.45 -1.98 2.76
C GLN A 121 4.34 -2.95 2.36
N PHE A 122 3.39 -3.16 3.27
CA PHE A 122 2.22 -4.00 3.00
C PHE A 122 1.10 -3.17 2.36
N LEU A 123 0.47 -3.75 1.33
CA LEU A 123 -0.68 -3.13 0.68
C LEU A 123 -1.94 -3.23 1.55
N PRO A 124 -2.79 -2.19 1.53
CA PRO A 124 -4.08 -2.25 2.19
C PRO A 124 -4.98 -3.37 1.67
N ASN A 125 -5.94 -3.80 2.50
CA ASN A 125 -6.80 -4.95 2.18
C ASN A 125 -7.77 -4.72 1.01
N TYR A 126 -7.99 -3.48 0.59
CA TYR A 126 -8.84 -3.19 -0.58
C TYR A 126 -8.12 -3.41 -1.92
N MET A 127 -6.80 -3.63 -1.94
CA MET A 127 -6.15 -4.22 -3.10
C MET A 127 -6.16 -5.75 -2.96
N PRO A 128 -6.79 -6.49 -3.90
CA PRO A 128 -6.84 -7.94 -3.83
C PRO A 128 -5.46 -8.56 -3.95
N LYS A 129 -5.27 -9.69 -3.29
CA LYS A 129 -4.08 -10.52 -3.34
C LYS A 129 -4.44 -11.88 -3.90
N PHE A 130 -3.50 -12.49 -4.58
CA PHE A 130 -3.71 -13.75 -5.30
C PHE A 130 -2.72 -14.83 -4.79
N PRO A 131 -2.88 -15.33 -3.54
CA PRO A 131 -1.90 -16.22 -2.93
C PRO A 131 -1.70 -17.54 -3.67
N HIS A 132 -2.68 -17.95 -4.47
CA HIS A 132 -2.68 -19.19 -5.26
C HIS A 132 -2.41 -18.97 -6.76
N MET A 133 -1.96 -17.76 -7.14
CA MET A 133 -1.58 -17.50 -8.53
C MET A 133 -0.37 -18.37 -8.90
N SER A 134 -0.46 -19.07 -10.03
CA SER A 134 0.67 -19.80 -10.63
C SER A 134 1.73 -18.85 -11.17
N GLU A 135 2.92 -19.35 -11.33
CA GLU A 135 4.03 -18.65 -12.00
C GLU A 135 3.78 -18.47 -13.49
#